data_d7989c4e467d157ebf64a4010179449a
#
_entry.id   d7989c4e467d157ebf64a4010179449a
#
_cell.length_a   1.000
_cell.length_b   1.000
_cell.length_c   1.000
_cell.angle_alpha   90.00
_cell.angle_beta   90.00
_cell.angle_gamma   90.00
#
_symmetry.space_group_name_H-M   'P 1'
#
loop_
_entity.id
_entity.type
_entity.pdbx_description
1 polymer ?
#
loop_
_entity_poly.entity_id
_entity_poly.type
_entity_poly.pdbx_seq_one_letter_code
_entity_poly.pdbx_strand_id
1 'polypeptide(L)'
;PYKNTYVKNVFVTENEFRKAQLDIIAPPSFEKAKEILPVPFWKGHDLAIEMYWKAWELAFKNIKDPVKESGFLNSYIDTAYNGNLFMWDSNFITLFARYGSRAFPFQKTLNNFYAKQHPDGFICRETWGNTGEDCFQEYDPTSTGPNLLPWSEMEYFKQFGEWERVHQS
;
A
#
# COMPACT_ATOMS: atom_id res chain seq x y z
N PRO A 1 1.77 28.39 -15.01
CA PRO A 1 2.38 27.15 -14.53
C PRO A 1 3.04 27.44 -13.19
N TYR A 2 2.49 26.86 -12.12
CA TYR A 2 3.11 26.94 -10.79
C TYR A 2 4.43 26.15 -10.85
N LYS A 3 5.56 26.82 -10.65
CA LYS A 3 6.81 26.15 -10.36
C LYS A 3 6.73 25.65 -8.92
N ASN A 4 6.53 24.37 -8.72
CA ASN A 4 6.65 23.75 -7.42
C ASN A 4 8.11 23.87 -6.98
N THR A 5 8.40 24.78 -6.09
CA THR A 5 9.69 24.87 -5.39
C THR A 5 9.53 24.03 -4.12
N TYR A 6 9.93 22.77 -4.18
CA TYR A 6 9.98 21.92 -3.01
C TYR A 6 11.03 22.42 -2.03
N VAL A 7 10.61 22.77 -0.84
CA VAL A 7 11.51 23.12 0.26
C VAL A 7 11.68 21.89 1.13
N LYS A 8 12.92 21.40 1.26
CA LYS A 8 13.20 20.27 2.14
C LYS A 8 12.75 20.59 3.56
N ASN A 9 11.85 19.76 4.10
CA ASN A 9 11.44 19.89 5.49
C ASN A 9 12.61 19.47 6.39
N VAL A 10 12.94 20.30 7.40
CA VAL A 10 14.04 20.04 8.34
C VAL A 10 13.82 18.83 9.23
N PHE A 11 12.58 18.39 9.39
CA PHE A 11 12.21 17.20 10.17
C PHE A 11 12.21 15.91 9.35
N VAL A 12 12.31 15.99 8.02
CA VAL A 12 12.38 14.80 7.15
C VAL A 12 13.84 14.40 7.01
N THR A 13 14.18 13.28 7.62
CA THR A 13 15.45 12.61 7.43
C THR A 13 15.56 12.05 6.01
N GLU A 14 16.65 11.40 5.65
CA GLU A 14 16.81 10.80 4.36
C GLU A 14 15.77 9.68 4.15
N ASN A 15 15.00 9.76 3.05
CA ASN A 15 14.02 8.73 2.71
C ASN A 15 14.73 7.51 2.09
N GLU A 16 14.86 6.43 2.87
CA GLU A 16 15.55 5.21 2.46
C GLU A 16 14.84 4.48 1.31
N PHE A 17 13.52 4.61 1.20
CA PHE A 17 12.75 3.98 0.11
C PHE A 17 13.15 4.48 -1.28
N ARG A 18 13.67 5.69 -1.40
CA ARG A 18 14.18 6.21 -2.69
C ARG A 18 15.42 5.49 -3.20
N LYS A 19 16.16 4.83 -2.32
CA LYS A 19 17.38 4.06 -2.63
C LYS A 19 17.11 2.56 -2.70
N ALA A 20 15.93 2.14 -2.28
CA ALA A 20 15.57 0.73 -2.27
C ALA A 20 15.47 0.18 -3.70
N GLN A 21 15.82 -1.06 -3.85
CA GLN A 21 15.71 -1.77 -5.12
C GLN A 21 14.32 -2.36 -5.29
N LEU A 22 13.92 -2.54 -6.55
CA LEU A 22 12.70 -3.24 -6.92
C LEU A 22 12.72 -4.67 -6.35
N ASP A 23 11.70 -4.99 -5.55
CA ASP A 23 11.52 -6.30 -4.91
C ASP A 23 10.12 -6.83 -5.28
N ILE A 24 10.07 -7.62 -6.34
CA ILE A 24 8.84 -8.27 -6.82
C ILE A 24 8.66 -9.60 -6.11
N ILE A 25 7.56 -9.71 -5.38
CA ILE A 25 7.18 -10.93 -4.67
C ILE A 25 5.96 -11.52 -5.35
N ALA A 26 6.14 -12.64 -6.04
CA ALA A 26 5.03 -13.36 -6.66
C ALA A 26 4.04 -13.85 -5.59
N PRO A 27 2.76 -13.48 -5.65
CA PRO A 27 1.77 -13.99 -4.72
C PRO A 27 1.54 -15.49 -4.95
N PRO A 28 1.27 -16.27 -3.88
CA PRO A 28 0.79 -17.64 -4.06
C PRO A 28 -0.60 -17.65 -4.72
N SER A 29 -1.00 -18.78 -5.28
CA SER A 29 -2.41 -18.95 -5.66
C SER A 29 -3.31 -18.80 -4.42
N PHE A 30 -4.56 -18.39 -4.62
CA PHE A 30 -5.49 -18.22 -3.50
C PHE A 30 -5.67 -19.53 -2.72
N GLU A 31 -5.71 -20.69 -3.38
CA GLU A 31 -5.85 -21.99 -2.74
C GLU A 31 -4.70 -22.27 -1.77
N LYS A 32 -3.46 -21.95 -2.17
CA LYS A 32 -2.29 -22.06 -1.29
C LYS A 32 -2.31 -21.02 -0.17
N ALA A 33 -2.70 -19.79 -0.49
CA ALA A 33 -2.83 -18.73 0.51
C ALA A 33 -3.87 -19.09 1.56
N LYS A 34 -4.98 -19.71 1.18
CA LYS A 34 -6.08 -20.12 2.07
C LYS A 34 -5.63 -21.05 3.19
N GLU A 35 -4.59 -21.86 2.96
CA GLU A 35 -4.02 -22.78 3.98
C GLU A 35 -3.28 -22.01 5.10
N ILE A 36 -2.87 -20.77 4.83
CA ILE A 36 -2.06 -19.93 5.73
C ILE A 36 -2.87 -18.79 6.33
N LEU A 37 -3.93 -18.37 5.64
CA LEU A 37 -4.80 -17.29 6.08
C LEU A 37 -5.56 -17.66 7.36
N PRO A 38 -5.93 -16.67 8.19
CA PRO A 38 -6.77 -16.91 9.36
C PRO A 38 -8.09 -17.59 8.98
N VAL A 39 -8.46 -18.64 9.70
CA VAL A 39 -9.70 -19.37 9.46
C VAL A 39 -10.82 -18.73 10.25
N PRO A 40 -11.89 -18.23 9.60
CA PRO A 40 -13.00 -17.63 10.30
C PRO A 40 -13.85 -18.71 10.99
N PHE A 41 -14.32 -18.39 12.19
CA PHE A 41 -15.27 -19.24 12.89
C PHE A 41 -16.46 -18.39 13.38
N TRP A 42 -17.64 -18.64 12.81
CA TRP A 42 -18.86 -17.97 13.23
C TRP A 42 -20.07 -18.91 13.05
N LYS A 43 -20.44 -19.59 14.13
CA LYS A 43 -21.52 -20.58 14.10
C LYS A 43 -22.85 -19.98 13.64
N GLY A 44 -23.48 -20.61 12.62
CA GLY A 44 -24.76 -20.18 12.07
C GLY A 44 -24.68 -19.01 11.08
N HIS A 45 -23.47 -18.61 10.66
CA HIS A 45 -23.26 -17.50 9.73
C HIS A 45 -22.44 -17.93 8.51
N ASP A 46 -22.82 -19.02 7.86
CA ASP A 46 -22.07 -19.63 6.77
C ASP A 46 -21.87 -18.67 5.58
N LEU A 47 -22.90 -17.87 5.26
CA LEU A 47 -22.77 -16.85 4.21
C LEU A 47 -21.71 -15.79 4.53
N ALA A 48 -21.56 -15.39 5.79
CA ALA A 48 -20.52 -14.45 6.19
C ALA A 48 -19.12 -15.07 6.04
N ILE A 49 -18.98 -16.37 6.33
CA ILE A 49 -17.75 -17.12 6.11
C ILE A 49 -17.43 -17.23 4.61
N GLU A 50 -18.42 -17.50 3.79
CA GLU A 50 -18.26 -17.50 2.31
C GLU A 50 -17.82 -16.13 1.80
N MET A 51 -18.45 -15.04 2.28
CA MET A 51 -18.05 -13.67 1.94
C MET A 51 -16.62 -13.35 2.37
N TYR A 52 -16.21 -13.80 3.56
CA TYR A 52 -14.82 -13.65 4.02
C TYR A 52 -13.83 -14.30 3.05
N TRP A 53 -14.07 -15.54 2.67
CA TRP A 53 -13.19 -16.22 1.71
C TRP A 53 -13.21 -15.58 0.32
N LYS A 54 -14.38 -15.09 -0.10
CA LYS A 54 -14.50 -14.37 -1.37
C LYS A 54 -13.74 -13.04 -1.34
N ALA A 55 -13.74 -12.33 -0.23
CA ALA A 55 -12.95 -11.11 -0.07
C ALA A 55 -11.44 -11.40 -0.21
N TRP A 56 -10.94 -12.46 0.39
CA TRP A 56 -9.54 -12.87 0.23
C TRP A 56 -9.21 -13.31 -1.21
N GLU A 57 -10.08 -14.08 -1.85
CA GLU A 57 -9.90 -14.44 -3.26
C GLU A 57 -9.74 -13.20 -4.15
N LEU A 58 -10.60 -12.20 -3.94
CA LEU A 58 -10.53 -10.94 -4.66
C LEU A 58 -9.27 -10.14 -4.31
N ALA A 59 -8.85 -10.14 -3.04
CA ALA A 59 -7.62 -9.49 -2.63
C ALA A 59 -6.40 -10.08 -3.35
N PHE A 60 -6.24 -11.39 -3.38
CA PHE A 60 -5.15 -12.04 -4.10
C PHE A 60 -5.20 -11.81 -5.62
N LYS A 61 -6.41 -11.76 -6.20
CA LYS A 61 -6.60 -11.43 -7.61
C LYS A 61 -6.20 -10.00 -7.97
N ASN A 62 -6.26 -9.08 -7.00
CA ASN A 62 -5.93 -7.66 -7.19
C ASN A 62 -4.49 -7.31 -6.82
N ILE A 63 -3.64 -8.29 -6.52
CA ILE A 63 -2.20 -8.04 -6.39
C ILE A 63 -1.63 -7.78 -7.79
N LYS A 64 -0.85 -6.71 -7.89
CA LYS A 64 -0.23 -6.24 -9.13
C LYS A 64 1.29 -6.19 -8.95
N ASP A 65 2.01 -6.47 -10.02
CA ASP A 65 3.44 -6.20 -10.07
C ASP A 65 3.69 -4.80 -10.64
N PRO A 66 4.66 -4.07 -10.11
CA PRO A 66 5.02 -2.77 -10.64
C PRO A 66 5.63 -2.89 -12.03
N VAL A 67 5.29 -1.98 -12.93
CA VAL A 67 6.07 -1.76 -14.14
C VAL A 67 7.35 -1.03 -13.79
N LYS A 68 8.43 -1.37 -14.46
CA LYS A 68 9.77 -0.80 -14.17
C LYS A 68 9.79 0.73 -14.24
N GLU A 69 9.08 1.29 -15.20
CA GLU A 69 9.02 2.74 -15.47
C GLU A 69 8.28 3.50 -14.36
N SER A 70 7.44 2.83 -13.58
CA SER A 70 6.71 3.47 -12.48
C SER A 70 7.64 3.91 -11.33
N GLY A 71 8.79 3.24 -11.16
CA GLY A 71 9.64 3.43 -10.00
C GLY A 71 9.01 2.98 -8.68
N PHE A 72 7.96 2.16 -8.73
CA PHE A 72 7.44 1.45 -7.57
C PHE A 72 8.42 0.36 -7.15
N LEU A 73 8.44 0.06 -5.86
CA LEU A 73 9.42 -0.85 -5.25
C LEU A 73 8.93 -2.28 -5.11
N ASN A 74 7.64 -2.46 -4.86
CA ASN A 74 7.09 -3.76 -4.46
C ASN A 74 5.82 -4.10 -5.23
N SER A 75 5.57 -5.40 -5.39
CA SER A 75 4.23 -5.89 -5.71
C SER A 75 3.23 -5.36 -4.68
N TYR A 76 2.06 -4.95 -5.12
CA TYR A 76 1.12 -4.19 -4.31
C TYR A 76 -0.32 -4.62 -4.55
N ILE A 77 -1.16 -4.36 -3.56
CA ILE A 77 -2.60 -4.52 -3.67
C ILE A 77 -3.26 -3.15 -3.75
N ASP A 78 -4.18 -2.98 -4.69
CA ASP A 78 -4.99 -1.78 -4.79
C ASP A 78 -6.38 -2.11 -5.32
N THR A 79 -7.20 -1.07 -5.52
CA THR A 79 -8.55 -1.23 -6.04
C THR A 79 -8.55 -1.84 -7.43
N ALA A 80 -9.67 -2.48 -7.78
CA ALA A 80 -9.90 -3.00 -9.13
C ALA A 80 -10.43 -1.94 -10.10
N TYR A 81 -10.37 -0.65 -9.73
CA TYR A 81 -10.98 0.45 -10.47
C TYR A 81 -10.23 0.77 -11.77
N ASN A 82 -8.94 1.04 -11.66
CA ASN A 82 -8.05 1.29 -12.80
C ASN A 82 -6.62 0.81 -12.49
N GLY A 83 -5.63 1.23 -13.29
CA GLY A 83 -4.23 0.86 -13.12
C GLY A 83 -3.45 1.72 -12.12
N ASN A 84 -4.05 2.75 -11.54
CA ASN A 84 -3.38 3.68 -10.63
C ASN A 84 -3.25 3.10 -9.22
N LEU A 85 -2.37 3.72 -8.44
CA LEU A 85 -2.18 3.43 -7.02
C LEU A 85 -2.84 4.55 -6.20
N PHE A 86 -3.80 4.19 -5.34
CA PHE A 86 -4.60 5.11 -4.54
C PHE A 86 -4.21 5.03 -3.07
N MET A 87 -3.75 6.14 -2.51
CA MET A 87 -3.26 6.19 -1.13
C MET A 87 -4.36 5.85 -0.09
N TRP A 88 -5.53 6.41 -0.24
CA TRP A 88 -6.66 6.15 0.64
C TRP A 88 -7.05 4.66 0.61
N ASP A 89 -7.33 4.16 -0.57
CA ASP A 89 -7.78 2.79 -0.78
C ASP A 89 -6.74 1.77 -0.29
N SER A 90 -5.48 1.96 -0.66
CA SER A 90 -4.39 1.10 -0.21
C SER A 90 -4.28 1.04 1.31
N ASN A 91 -4.46 2.17 2.00
CA ASN A 91 -4.44 2.19 3.47
C ASN A 91 -5.60 1.39 4.06
N PHE A 92 -6.83 1.55 3.57
CA PHE A 92 -7.97 0.75 4.04
C PHE A 92 -7.80 -0.73 3.71
N ILE A 93 -7.27 -1.05 2.54
CA ILE A 93 -7.00 -2.44 2.14
C ILE A 93 -5.97 -3.06 3.10
N THR A 94 -4.88 -2.37 3.42
CA THR A 94 -3.84 -2.90 4.32
C THR A 94 -4.34 -3.10 5.75
N LEU A 95 -5.39 -2.40 6.19
CA LEU A 95 -6.00 -2.63 7.51
C LEU A 95 -6.57 -4.05 7.67
N PHE A 96 -7.13 -4.63 6.63
CA PHE A 96 -7.54 -6.04 6.68
C PHE A 96 -6.44 -6.98 6.17
N ALA A 97 -5.73 -6.58 5.12
CA ALA A 97 -4.78 -7.44 4.43
C ALA A 97 -3.55 -7.80 5.29
N ARG A 98 -3.20 -6.98 6.31
CA ARG A 98 -2.14 -7.32 7.26
C ARG A 98 -2.35 -8.67 7.95
N TYR A 99 -3.58 -9.11 8.13
CA TYR A 99 -3.87 -10.44 8.68
C TYR A 99 -3.44 -11.59 7.76
N GLY A 100 -3.22 -11.31 6.48
CA GLY A 100 -2.68 -12.23 5.49
C GLY A 100 -1.17 -12.12 5.26
N SER A 101 -0.42 -11.37 6.09
CA SER A 101 1.01 -11.10 5.88
C SER A 101 1.91 -12.34 5.84
N ARG A 102 1.45 -13.47 6.40
CA ARG A 102 2.16 -14.76 6.27
C ARG A 102 2.08 -15.34 4.85
N ALA A 103 1.03 -15.03 4.12
CA ALA A 103 0.84 -15.49 2.75
C ALA A 103 1.43 -14.52 1.72
N PHE A 104 1.31 -13.21 1.97
CA PHE A 104 1.85 -12.17 1.11
C PHE A 104 2.09 -10.88 1.93
N PRO A 105 3.22 -10.17 1.75
CA PRO A 105 3.57 -9.00 2.55
C PRO A 105 2.80 -7.75 2.11
N PHE A 106 1.49 -7.73 2.30
CA PHE A 106 0.59 -6.66 1.85
C PHE A 106 1.00 -5.26 2.30
N GLN A 107 1.62 -5.13 3.48
CA GLN A 107 2.06 -3.84 3.99
C GLN A 107 3.12 -3.17 3.10
N LYS A 108 3.89 -3.95 2.32
CA LYS A 108 4.85 -3.42 1.35
C LYS A 108 4.19 -2.59 0.23
N THR A 109 2.86 -2.67 0.04
CA THR A 109 2.12 -1.76 -0.83
C THR A 109 2.44 -0.30 -0.50
N LEU A 110 2.55 0.04 0.79
CA LEU A 110 2.80 1.42 1.23
C LEU A 110 4.22 1.91 0.90
N ASN A 111 5.18 1.02 0.70
CA ASN A 111 6.55 1.39 0.29
C ASN A 111 6.56 2.15 -1.05
N ASN A 112 5.59 1.85 -1.92
CA ASN A 112 5.47 2.51 -3.21
C ASN A 112 5.12 4.00 -3.04
N PHE A 113 4.30 4.36 -2.06
CA PHE A 113 4.02 5.75 -1.72
C PHE A 113 5.24 6.45 -1.13
N TYR A 114 5.97 5.80 -0.22
CA TYR A 114 7.19 6.35 0.36
C TYR A 114 8.27 6.57 -0.71
N ALA A 115 8.41 5.66 -1.67
CA ALA A 115 9.34 5.83 -2.79
C ALA A 115 9.01 7.06 -3.66
N LYS A 116 7.73 7.47 -3.68
CA LYS A 116 7.25 8.63 -4.44
C LYS A 116 7.14 9.92 -3.63
N GLN A 117 7.47 9.87 -2.35
CA GLN A 117 7.46 11.06 -1.50
C GLN A 117 8.38 12.16 -2.05
N HIS A 118 7.87 13.39 -2.14
CA HIS A 118 8.63 14.56 -2.55
C HIS A 118 9.61 15.03 -1.45
N PRO A 119 10.62 15.85 -1.80
CA PRO A 119 11.61 16.33 -0.82
C PRO A 119 11.04 17.13 0.35
N ASP A 120 9.88 17.72 0.20
CA ASP A 120 9.15 18.46 1.24
C ASP A 120 8.23 17.57 2.10
N GLY A 121 8.13 16.28 1.75
CA GLY A 121 7.30 15.30 2.45
C GLY A 121 5.95 15.03 1.78
N PHE A 122 5.59 15.76 0.73
CA PHE A 122 4.33 15.52 0.03
C PHE A 122 4.30 14.12 -0.59
N ILE A 123 3.16 13.45 -0.49
CA ILE A 123 2.84 12.17 -1.16
C ILE A 123 1.50 12.37 -1.88
N CYS A 124 1.50 12.17 -3.19
CA CYS A 124 0.29 12.30 -3.98
C CYS A 124 -0.73 11.21 -3.60
N ARG A 125 -2.01 11.60 -3.48
CA ARG A 125 -3.10 10.68 -3.14
C ARG A 125 -3.40 9.63 -4.21
N GLU A 126 -2.98 9.88 -5.44
CA GLU A 126 -3.14 8.98 -6.58
C GLU A 126 -1.93 9.12 -7.51
N THR A 127 -1.37 7.99 -7.90
CA THR A 127 -0.16 7.90 -8.72
C THR A 127 -0.41 6.98 -9.91
N TRP A 128 -0.01 7.39 -11.11
CA TRP A 128 -0.13 6.59 -12.32
C TRP A 128 0.64 5.26 -12.18
N GLY A 129 -0.05 4.13 -12.31
CA GLY A 129 0.57 2.82 -12.14
C GLY A 129 1.61 2.46 -13.19
N ASN A 130 1.55 3.06 -14.39
CA ASN A 130 2.46 2.80 -15.49
C ASN A 130 3.69 3.71 -15.50
N THR A 131 3.56 4.97 -15.09
CA THR A 131 4.67 5.95 -15.11
C THR A 131 5.17 6.32 -13.71
N GLY A 132 4.36 6.09 -12.68
CA GLY A 132 4.65 6.50 -11.32
C GLY A 132 4.61 8.02 -11.12
N GLU A 133 4.03 8.76 -12.06
CA GLU A 133 3.82 10.19 -11.94
C GLU A 133 2.59 10.50 -11.08
N ASP A 134 2.62 11.64 -10.42
CA ASP A 134 1.49 12.13 -9.64
C ASP A 134 0.31 12.47 -10.55
N CYS A 135 -0.89 12.04 -10.18
CA CYS A 135 -2.12 12.41 -10.88
C CYS A 135 -2.57 13.83 -10.55
N PHE A 136 -2.12 14.38 -9.42
CA PHE A 136 -2.48 15.70 -8.93
C PHE A 136 -1.24 16.47 -8.53
N GLN A 137 -1.25 17.76 -8.83
CA GLN A 137 -0.17 18.65 -8.41
C GLN A 137 -0.26 18.92 -6.91
N GLU A 138 0.88 19.10 -6.28
CA GLU A 138 0.96 19.64 -4.94
C GLU A 138 0.26 21.01 -4.87
N TYR A 139 -0.42 21.30 -3.76
CA TYR A 139 -1.25 22.49 -3.57
C TYR A 139 -2.49 22.58 -4.47
N ASP A 140 -2.85 21.54 -5.21
CA ASP A 140 -4.13 21.51 -5.89
C ASP A 140 -5.27 21.44 -4.84
N PRO A 141 -6.16 22.43 -4.77
CA PRO A 141 -7.25 22.44 -3.79
C PRO A 141 -8.23 21.28 -3.96
N THR A 142 -8.22 20.62 -5.11
CA THR A 142 -9.05 19.44 -5.39
C THR A 142 -8.35 18.12 -5.03
N SER A 143 -7.08 18.20 -4.67
CA SER A 143 -6.19 17.04 -4.44
C SER A 143 -6.05 16.67 -2.95
N THR A 144 -6.98 17.10 -2.10
CA THR A 144 -6.94 16.79 -0.68
C THR A 144 -7.27 15.31 -0.45
N GLY A 145 -6.27 14.56 0.02
CA GLY A 145 -6.44 13.21 0.53
C GLY A 145 -5.99 13.16 2.00
N PRO A 146 -6.75 12.56 2.91
CA PRO A 146 -6.28 12.39 4.28
C PRO A 146 -5.04 11.50 4.28
N ASN A 147 -4.01 11.92 5.01
CA ASN A 147 -2.82 11.10 5.21
C ASN A 147 -3.12 9.97 6.21
N LEU A 148 -3.46 8.79 5.69
CA LEU A 148 -3.78 7.61 6.47
C LEU A 148 -2.58 6.68 6.69
N LEU A 149 -1.44 6.95 6.04
CA LEU A 149 -0.24 6.11 6.12
C LEU A 149 0.18 5.84 7.57
N PRO A 150 0.29 6.85 8.48
CA PRO A 150 0.68 6.59 9.86
C PRO A 150 -0.30 5.70 10.61
N TRP A 151 -1.60 5.79 10.29
CA TRP A 151 -2.60 4.91 10.92
C TRP A 151 -2.41 3.47 10.50
N SER A 152 -2.27 3.20 9.20
CA SER A 152 -2.04 1.85 8.69
C SER A 152 -0.74 1.25 9.25
N GLU A 153 0.36 2.02 9.31
CA GLU A 153 1.62 1.56 9.88
C GLU A 153 1.51 1.29 11.39
N MET A 154 0.80 2.14 12.13
CA MET A 154 0.57 1.92 13.56
C MET A 154 -0.24 0.65 13.82
N GLU A 155 -1.27 0.39 13.01
CA GLU A 155 -2.08 -0.83 13.13
C GLU A 155 -1.28 -2.09 12.77
N TYR A 156 -0.38 -1.99 11.80
CA TYR A 156 0.56 -3.06 11.48
C TYR A 156 1.55 -3.29 12.63
N PHE A 157 2.13 -2.22 13.18
CA PHE A 157 3.05 -2.29 14.32
C PHE A 157 2.41 -2.93 15.55
N LYS A 158 1.17 -2.58 15.88
CA LYS A 158 0.44 -3.20 17.01
C LYS A 158 0.31 -4.71 16.87
N GLN A 159 0.27 -5.22 15.64
CA GLN A 159 0.13 -6.64 15.37
C GLN A 159 1.48 -7.39 15.34
N PHE A 160 2.53 -6.77 14.80
CA PHE A 160 3.80 -7.45 14.52
C PHE A 160 4.98 -6.95 15.37
N GLY A 161 4.91 -5.75 15.91
CA GLY A 161 5.97 -5.17 16.74
C GLY A 161 7.25 -4.78 15.97
N GLU A 162 7.16 -4.58 14.66
CA GLU A 162 8.30 -4.28 13.79
C GLU A 162 8.71 -2.80 13.91
N TRP A 163 9.58 -2.47 14.87
CA TRP A 163 10.09 -1.11 15.10
C TRP A 163 10.86 -0.56 13.90
N GLU A 164 11.64 -1.39 13.23
CA GLU A 164 12.42 -0.97 12.07
C GLU A 164 11.53 -0.34 10.99
N ARG A 165 10.39 -0.96 10.71
CA ARG A 165 9.42 -0.42 9.76
C ARG A 165 8.87 0.95 10.19
N VAL A 166 8.58 1.13 11.47
CA VAL A 166 8.09 2.43 12.00
C VAL A 166 9.14 3.53 11.85
N HIS A 167 10.43 3.19 11.98
CA HIS A 167 11.51 4.17 11.80
C HIS A 167 11.76 4.54 10.34
N GLN A 168 11.43 3.64 9.41
CA GLN A 168 11.62 3.86 7.97
C GLN A 168 10.45 4.61 7.32
N SER A 169 9.24 4.46 7.84
CA SER A 169 7.98 5.01 7.31
C SER A 169 7.57 6.38 7.99
#